data_20f1a4d46d4c85563c35bd9b80b6fd2d
#
_entry.id   20f1a4d46d4c85563c35bd9b80b6fd2d
#
_cell.length_a   1.000
_cell.length_b   1.000
_cell.length_c   1.000
_cell.angle_alpha   90.00
_cell.angle_beta   90.00
_cell.angle_gamma   90.00
#
_symmetry.space_group_name_H-M   'P 1'
#
loop_
_entity.id
_entity.type
_entity.pdbx_description
1 polymer ?
#
loop_
_entity_poly.entity_id
_entity_poly.type
_entity_poly.pdbx_seq_one_letter_code
_entity_poly.pdbx_strand_id
1 'polypeptide(L)' 'MNVTIEDIKDIENKIGKELSKEQREVILREYNRIVLDRGDSWEVILTNLIIDIR' A
#
# COMPACT_ATOMS: atom_id res chain seq x y z
N MET A 1 9.01 -10.96 4.15
CA MET A 1 8.07 -10.28 5.02
C MET A 1 7.10 -9.46 4.20
N ASN A 2 5.80 -9.63 4.43
CA ASN A 2 4.78 -8.95 3.64
C ASN A 2 4.51 -7.55 4.17
N VAL A 3 4.03 -6.67 3.27
CA VAL A 3 3.54 -5.36 3.65
C VAL A 3 2.29 -5.52 4.52
N THR A 4 2.14 -4.66 5.51
CA THR A 4 1.02 -4.68 6.45
C THR A 4 0.18 -3.40 6.32
N ILE A 5 -0.95 -3.38 7.02
CA ILE A 5 -1.81 -2.18 7.10
C ILE A 5 -1.04 -0.99 7.68
N GLU A 6 -0.15 -1.23 8.63
CA GLU A 6 0.67 -0.17 9.21
C GLU A 6 1.57 0.51 8.17
N ASP A 7 2.13 -0.28 7.25
CA ASP A 7 2.93 0.25 6.16
C ASP A 7 2.09 1.16 5.26
N ILE A 8 0.85 0.77 4.99
CA ILE A 8 -0.07 1.57 4.18
C ILE A 8 -0.38 2.90 4.88
N LYS A 9 -0.63 2.86 6.18
CA LYS A 9 -0.90 4.08 6.97
C LYS A 9 0.29 5.03 6.96
N ASP A 10 1.51 4.50 7.05
CA ASP A 10 2.72 5.32 7.00
C ASP A 10 2.83 6.07 5.67
N ILE A 11 2.54 5.40 4.57
CA ILE A 11 2.57 6.04 3.26
C ILE A 11 1.45 7.07 3.11
N GLU A 12 0.25 6.76 3.61
CA GLU A 12 -0.86 7.73 3.62
C GLU A 12 -0.44 9.04 4.29
N ASN A 13 0.25 8.93 5.43
CA ASN A 13 0.76 10.10 6.14
C ASN A 13 1.78 10.88 5.32
N LYS A 14 2.68 10.18 4.63
CA LYS A 14 3.73 10.81 3.83
C LYS A 14 3.17 11.60 2.67
N ILE A 15 2.14 11.07 2.00
CA ILE A 15 1.58 11.71 0.80
C ILE A 15 0.35 12.56 1.10
N GLY A 16 -0.11 12.58 2.36
CA GLY A 16 -1.26 13.38 2.76
C GLY A 16 -2.59 12.87 2.23
N LYS A 17 -2.71 11.57 1.99
CA LYS A 17 -3.95 10.94 1.52
C LYS A 17 -4.48 9.98 2.56
N GLU A 18 -5.78 10.03 2.81
CA GLU A 18 -6.43 9.15 3.78
C GLU A 18 -7.33 8.15 3.06
N LEU A 19 -7.17 6.87 3.38
CA LEU A 19 -7.96 5.80 2.79
C LEU A 19 -8.94 5.23 3.82
N SER A 20 -10.04 4.66 3.31
CA SER A 20 -10.96 3.90 4.15
C SER A 20 -10.38 2.52 4.46
N LYS A 21 -10.97 1.84 5.45
CA LYS A 21 -10.56 0.48 5.80
C LYS A 21 -10.65 -0.47 4.59
N GLU A 22 -11.73 -0.36 3.84
CA GLU A 22 -11.93 -1.20 2.66
C GLU A 22 -10.87 -0.93 1.59
N GLN A 23 -10.53 0.33 1.38
CA GLN A 23 -9.50 0.71 0.42
C GLN A 23 -8.14 0.16 0.84
N ARG A 24 -7.81 0.21 2.13
CA ARG A 24 -6.57 -0.37 2.63
C ARG A 24 -6.50 -1.87 2.38
N GLU A 25 -7.60 -2.57 2.58
CA GLU A 25 -7.66 -4.02 2.33
C GLU A 25 -7.46 -4.34 0.84
N VAL A 26 -8.04 -3.54 -0.04
CA VAL A 26 -7.85 -3.69 -1.49
C VAL A 26 -6.39 -3.46 -1.86
N ILE A 27 -5.78 -2.40 -1.33
CA ILE A 27 -4.37 -2.09 -1.58
C ILE A 27 -3.48 -3.24 -1.13
N LEU A 28 -3.72 -3.74 0.08
CA LEU A 28 -2.93 -4.84 0.62
C LEU A 28 -3.03 -6.09 -0.26
N ARG A 29 -4.23 -6.42 -0.73
CA ARG A 29 -4.45 -7.55 -1.61
C ARG A 29 -3.74 -7.38 -2.95
N GLU A 30 -3.87 -6.20 -3.56
CA GLU A 30 -3.24 -5.92 -4.85
C GLU A 30 -1.71 -5.95 -4.73
N TYR A 31 -1.17 -5.39 -3.67
CA TYR A 31 0.28 -5.43 -3.45
C TYR A 31 0.77 -6.88 -3.35
N ASN A 32 0.13 -7.69 -2.52
CA ASN A 32 0.52 -9.09 -2.31
C ASN A 32 0.35 -9.94 -3.57
N ARG A 33 -0.55 -9.54 -4.46
CA ARG A 33 -0.76 -10.20 -5.75
C ARG A 33 0.38 -9.90 -6.73
N ILE A 34 0.88 -8.66 -6.71
CA ILE A 34 1.95 -8.22 -7.61
C ILE A 34 3.31 -8.65 -7.09
N VAL A 35 3.52 -8.53 -5.79
CA VAL A 35 4.80 -8.78 -5.14
C VAL A 35 4.61 -9.79 -4.02
N LEU A 36 5.27 -10.94 -4.16
CA LEU A 36 5.18 -12.01 -3.14
C LEU A 36 5.93 -11.67 -1.87
N ASP A 37 6.89 -10.75 -1.96
CA ASP A 37 7.72 -10.40 -0.82
C ASP A 37 8.05 -8.91 -0.85
N ARG A 38 8.45 -8.39 0.31
CA ARG A 38 8.84 -6.99 0.47
C ARG A 38 10.24 -6.78 -0.12
N GLY A 39 10.29 -6.20 -1.31
CA GLY A 39 11.55 -5.88 -1.97
C GLY A 39 11.99 -4.44 -1.72
N ASP A 40 13.09 -4.05 -2.34
CA ASP A 40 13.66 -2.70 -2.21
C ASP A 40 12.73 -1.61 -2.74
N SER A 41 11.87 -1.95 -3.69
CA SER A 41 10.95 -0.98 -4.29
C SER A 41 9.54 -1.02 -3.70
N TRP A 42 9.35 -1.63 -2.55
CA TRP A 42 8.03 -1.83 -1.97
C TRP A 42 7.29 -0.50 -1.73
N GLU A 43 8.01 0.53 -1.29
CA GLU A 43 7.40 1.84 -1.04
C GLU A 43 6.88 2.48 -2.33
N VAL A 44 7.64 2.38 -3.41
CA VAL A 44 7.25 2.94 -4.71
C VAL A 44 6.00 2.25 -5.24
N ILE A 45 5.99 0.93 -5.21
CA ILE A 45 4.85 0.14 -5.69
C ILE A 45 3.60 0.45 -4.86
N LEU A 46 3.75 0.46 -3.54
CA LEU A 46 2.64 0.71 -2.63
C LEU A 46 2.11 2.14 -2.78
N THR A 47 3.00 3.12 -2.92
CA THR A 47 2.62 4.51 -3.15
C THR A 47 1.81 4.66 -4.43
N ASN A 48 2.24 4.02 -5.52
CA ASN A 48 1.53 4.08 -6.79
C ASN A 48 0.13 3.46 -6.68
N LEU A 49 0.01 2.33 -5.97
CA LEU A 49 -1.29 1.71 -5.74
C LEU A 49 -2.24 2.63 -4.95
N ILE A 50 -1.71 3.31 -3.95
CA ILE A 50 -2.49 4.22 -3.11
C ILE A 50 -2.95 5.44 -3.92
N ILE A 51 -2.07 5.99 -4.75
CA ILE A 51 -2.40 7.14 -5.58
C ILE A 51 -3.48 6.79 -6.61
N ASP A 52 -3.42 5.59 -7.19
CA ASP A 52 -4.34 5.16 -8.24
C ASP A 52 -5.70 4.70 -7.71
N ILE A 53 -5.81 4.37 -6.45
CA ILE A 53 -7.08 3.87 -5.90
C ILE A 53 -8.14 4.98 -5.86
N ARG A 54 -9.37 4.58 -6.17
CA ARG A 54 -10.51 5.49 -6.20
C ARG A 54 -11.58 5.08 -5.21
#